data_94ed28fb964c1075d61a0ea0062c0bbb
#
_entry.id   94ed28fb964c1075d61a0ea0062c0bbb
#
_cell.length_a   1.000
_cell.length_b   1.000
_cell.length_c   1.000
_cell.angle_alpha   90.00
_cell.angle_beta   90.00
_cell.angle_gamma   90.00
#
_symmetry.space_group_name_H-M   'P 1'
#
loop_
_entity.id
_entity.type
_entity.pdbx_description
1 polymer ?
#
loop_
_entity_poly.entity_id
_entity_poly.type
_entity_poly.pdbx_seq_one_letter_code
_entity_poly.pdbx_strand_id
1 'polypeptide(L)'
;MELSQQSIHDVIHPTAAFSDDNVWKQSATSAAAYAAREIPWEESPLNPKNRIDSLEAPERPLWRIDGCTAFGTQFYAVPLFMESMPPFRIDVFIPEPATISPDLRSVLDMDVAFYTRDASRISQLGVTQHVLRLLQYWTSTMDDPRQIYQNIPFGSRIVFNNLPRDVSQVQVSIAPTYYLERQMLSVSSFQNFWGPHVDLPRTVDIHDVVYLSQLHDSVCLIEYEGKTWIFKALTSYTKYLYHELRQLLSIKPHPNIVARPVHLITKKCSFGSKTAVVGFTLEFHIHGSLRDLIPFLQVHGQVSLADKTKWSVQLASALVHLRETSHIFYPDLRLDNIVLSGSGDVVMVDFEQRGVWCEFAAPEVNAIEYVRLLAIDDEIPSDVRDKYADMLTSMLPGWEEMGQGEDYVWPCEGYNVPWACLTAKEQEACEVYMLGRVLWCIFESNSAPQRAAVWLSYRWEPLVEFPGYTCTPPAMQDLIDRCTRGRQAGLSRLIVRRRDKLVLREFEHTGESTAQGVQTMARDWWAKEIAESETWLKERAEGLKRGDWNENYYDRPSLREVREALEKFRKENNLC
;
A
#
# COMPACT_ATOMS: atom_id res chain seq x y z
N MET A 1 -19.64 -14.77 -3.32
CA MET A 1 -19.75 -13.59 -2.46
C MET A 1 -19.41 -12.37 -3.27
N GLU A 2 -20.29 -11.39 -3.42
CA GLU A 2 -20.02 -10.17 -4.17
C GLU A 2 -18.97 -9.32 -3.46
N LEU A 3 -18.14 -8.64 -4.24
CA LEU A 3 -17.08 -7.79 -3.71
C LEU A 3 -17.63 -6.46 -3.21
N SER A 4 -17.34 -6.15 -1.97
CA SER A 4 -17.55 -4.86 -1.32
C SER A 4 -16.40 -4.64 -0.32
N GLN A 5 -16.28 -3.46 0.25
CA GLN A 5 -15.29 -3.23 1.33
C GLN A 5 -15.56 -4.18 2.50
N GLN A 6 -16.83 -4.34 2.89
CA GLN A 6 -17.22 -5.24 3.97
C GLN A 6 -16.87 -6.69 3.64
N SER A 7 -17.27 -7.19 2.45
CA SER A 7 -16.97 -8.59 2.08
C SER A 7 -15.47 -8.88 1.95
N ILE A 8 -14.67 -7.88 1.60
CA ILE A 8 -13.22 -8.01 1.61
C ILE A 8 -12.71 -8.10 3.04
N HIS A 9 -13.11 -7.18 3.90
CA HIS A 9 -12.75 -7.19 5.31
C HIS A 9 -13.11 -8.53 5.95
N ASP A 10 -14.34 -9.00 5.75
CA ASP A 10 -14.85 -10.27 6.25
C ASP A 10 -14.04 -11.51 5.84
N VAL A 11 -13.25 -11.40 4.78
CA VAL A 11 -12.44 -12.53 4.27
C VAL A 11 -10.97 -12.37 4.60
N ILE A 12 -10.40 -11.18 4.45
CA ILE A 12 -8.95 -10.97 4.58
C ILE A 12 -8.50 -10.45 5.94
N HIS A 13 -9.44 -10.15 6.85
CA HIS A 13 -9.11 -9.62 8.18
C HIS A 13 -9.24 -10.71 9.26
N PRO A 14 -8.37 -10.73 10.27
CA PRO A 14 -8.39 -11.76 11.33
C PRO A 14 -9.69 -11.77 12.17
N THR A 15 -10.47 -10.69 12.19
CA THR A 15 -11.80 -10.64 12.82
C THR A 15 -12.76 -11.66 12.25
N ALA A 16 -12.55 -12.13 11.01
CA ALA A 16 -13.34 -13.19 10.40
C ALA A 16 -13.44 -14.46 11.28
N ALA A 17 -12.40 -14.75 12.09
CA ALA A 17 -12.41 -15.88 13.02
C ALA A 17 -13.51 -15.80 14.09
N PHE A 18 -14.00 -14.60 14.40
CA PHE A 18 -14.97 -14.33 15.47
C PHE A 18 -16.35 -13.98 14.93
N SER A 19 -16.55 -14.00 13.62
CA SER A 19 -17.83 -13.67 13.00
C SER A 19 -18.88 -14.75 13.31
N ASP A 20 -20.06 -14.31 13.82
CA ASP A 20 -21.19 -15.17 14.12
C ASP A 20 -22.02 -15.46 12.86
N ASP A 21 -22.47 -16.70 12.68
CA ASP A 21 -23.35 -17.12 11.56
C ASP A 21 -24.66 -16.28 11.46
N ASN A 22 -25.04 -15.59 12.53
CA ASN A 22 -26.25 -14.77 12.58
C ASN A 22 -26.09 -13.35 12.03
N VAL A 23 -24.89 -12.77 12.09
CA VAL A 23 -24.57 -11.44 11.52
C VAL A 23 -24.69 -11.48 9.99
N TRP A 24 -24.29 -12.58 9.38
CA TRP A 24 -24.30 -12.79 7.94
C TRP A 24 -25.70 -12.92 7.34
N LYS A 25 -26.67 -13.41 8.10
CA LYS A 25 -28.08 -13.50 7.65
C LYS A 25 -28.71 -12.12 7.44
N GLN A 26 -28.29 -11.10 8.19
CA GLN A 26 -28.79 -9.73 8.03
C GLN A 26 -28.22 -9.03 6.81
N SER A 27 -26.94 -9.25 6.50
CA SER A 27 -26.29 -8.70 5.30
C SER A 27 -26.83 -9.32 4.00
N ALA A 28 -27.07 -10.63 4.00
CA ALA A 28 -27.65 -11.33 2.85
C ALA A 28 -29.10 -10.89 2.55
N THR A 29 -29.86 -10.48 3.57
CA THR A 29 -31.24 -10.02 3.41
C THR A 29 -31.32 -8.63 2.76
N SER A 30 -30.33 -7.76 2.97
CA SER A 30 -30.26 -6.46 2.32
C SER A 30 -29.83 -6.58 0.84
N ALA A 31 -28.94 -7.51 0.51
CA ALA A 31 -28.53 -7.78 -0.87
C ALA A 31 -29.64 -8.47 -1.69
N ALA A 32 -30.44 -9.32 -1.07
CA ALA A 32 -31.60 -9.97 -1.73
C ALA A 32 -32.75 -8.99 -2.06
N ALA A 33 -32.82 -7.84 -1.38
CA ALA A 33 -33.83 -6.82 -1.66
C ALA A 33 -33.58 -6.05 -2.98
N TYR A 34 -32.38 -6.19 -3.59
CA TYR A 34 -32.05 -5.69 -4.91
C TYR A 34 -32.12 -6.77 -6.01
N ALA A 35 -32.86 -7.87 -5.77
CA ALA A 35 -33.13 -8.87 -6.79
C ALA A 35 -33.77 -8.22 -8.02
N ALA A 36 -33.07 -8.31 -9.11
CA ALA A 36 -33.38 -7.95 -10.48
C ALA A 36 -34.83 -7.51 -10.75
N ARG A 37 -35.10 -6.22 -10.67
CA ARG A 37 -36.18 -5.61 -11.39
C ARG A 37 -35.78 -5.72 -12.87
N GLU A 38 -36.55 -6.45 -13.70
CA GLU A 38 -36.36 -6.37 -15.14
C GLU A 38 -36.51 -4.90 -15.53
N ILE A 39 -35.40 -4.29 -15.94
CA ILE A 39 -35.38 -2.89 -16.34
C ILE A 39 -35.93 -2.86 -17.76
N PRO A 40 -36.99 -2.09 -18.02
CA PRO A 40 -37.50 -1.91 -19.37
C PRO A 40 -36.39 -1.46 -20.32
N TRP A 41 -36.37 -1.93 -21.56
CA TRP A 41 -35.34 -1.55 -22.54
C TRP A 41 -35.14 -0.04 -22.64
N GLU A 42 -36.22 0.73 -22.54
CA GLU A 42 -36.22 2.20 -22.55
C GLU A 42 -35.41 2.81 -21.41
N GLU A 43 -35.34 2.12 -20.28
CA GLU A 43 -34.59 2.55 -19.08
C GLU A 43 -33.23 1.81 -18.96
N SER A 44 -32.99 0.82 -19.80
CA SER A 44 -31.78 -0.02 -19.73
C SER A 44 -30.53 0.81 -20.01
N PRO A 45 -29.46 0.65 -19.18
CA PRO A 45 -28.15 1.25 -19.47
C PRO A 45 -27.50 0.69 -20.76
N LEU A 46 -27.99 -0.44 -21.26
CA LEU A 46 -27.56 -1.01 -22.54
C LEU A 46 -28.22 -0.30 -23.74
N ASN A 47 -29.27 0.47 -23.51
CA ASN A 47 -29.89 1.28 -24.55
C ASN A 47 -28.97 2.48 -24.88
N PRO A 48 -28.53 2.65 -26.14
CA PRO A 48 -27.65 3.75 -26.53
C PRO A 48 -28.14 5.14 -26.13
N LYS A 49 -29.47 5.34 -26.05
CA LYS A 49 -30.07 6.62 -25.63
C LYS A 49 -29.89 6.93 -24.13
N ASN A 50 -29.69 5.89 -23.32
CA ASN A 50 -29.52 6.03 -21.87
C ASN A 50 -28.05 5.91 -21.48
N ARG A 51 -27.19 5.56 -22.41
CA ARG A 51 -25.76 5.66 -22.20
C ARG A 51 -25.43 7.09 -21.81
N ILE A 52 -24.52 7.22 -20.86
CA ILE A 52 -23.83 8.48 -20.63
C ILE A 52 -22.86 8.65 -21.82
N ASP A 53 -23.39 8.83 -23.03
CA ASP A 53 -22.60 8.97 -24.26
C ASP A 53 -21.78 10.26 -24.28
N SER A 54 -22.00 11.04 -23.30
CA SER A 54 -21.27 12.23 -23.02
C SER A 54 -20.06 12.00 -22.11
N LEU A 55 -19.50 10.80 -22.01
CA LEU A 55 -18.22 10.52 -21.34
C LEU A 55 -16.99 11.00 -22.12
N GLU A 56 -17.20 11.80 -23.18
CA GLU A 56 -16.11 12.50 -23.83
C GLU A 56 -15.46 13.50 -22.88
N ALA A 57 -14.14 13.57 -22.91
CA ALA A 57 -13.40 14.53 -22.13
C ALA A 57 -13.87 15.95 -22.46
N PRO A 58 -14.02 16.86 -21.47
CA PRO A 58 -14.33 18.25 -21.73
C PRO A 58 -13.29 18.88 -22.68
N GLU A 59 -13.73 19.67 -23.67
CA GLU A 59 -12.83 20.35 -24.62
C GLU A 59 -11.80 21.25 -23.91
N ARG A 60 -12.17 21.82 -22.77
CA ARG A 60 -11.31 22.66 -21.91
C ARG A 60 -11.42 22.16 -20.47
N PRO A 61 -10.67 21.14 -20.11
CA PRO A 61 -10.78 20.55 -18.78
C PRO A 61 -10.27 21.54 -17.73
N LEU A 62 -11.07 21.79 -16.69
CA LEU A 62 -10.64 22.50 -15.49
C LEU A 62 -9.90 21.56 -14.51
N TRP A 63 -9.99 20.26 -14.74
CA TRP A 63 -9.43 19.24 -13.87
C TRP A 63 -8.75 18.15 -14.67
N ARG A 64 -7.77 17.50 -14.04
CA ARG A 64 -7.16 16.25 -14.47
C ARG A 64 -7.26 15.25 -13.34
N ILE A 65 -7.52 13.97 -13.61
CA ILE A 65 -7.42 12.89 -12.64
C ILE A 65 -6.21 12.04 -13.01
N ASP A 66 -5.25 11.95 -12.08
CA ASP A 66 -4.00 11.23 -12.27
C ASP A 66 -4.09 9.77 -11.78
N GLY A 67 -5.09 9.43 -10.98
CA GLY A 67 -5.27 8.07 -10.48
C GLY A 67 -6.37 7.96 -9.45
N CYS A 68 -6.53 6.77 -8.91
CA CYS A 68 -7.40 6.50 -7.76
C CYS A 68 -6.71 5.55 -6.77
N THR A 69 -7.16 5.56 -5.52
CA THR A 69 -6.76 4.54 -4.55
C THR A 69 -7.39 3.18 -4.87
N ALA A 70 -6.86 2.14 -4.28
CA ALA A 70 -7.58 0.88 -4.12
C ALA A 70 -9.00 1.20 -3.60
N PHE A 71 -9.99 0.46 -4.05
CA PHE A 71 -11.41 0.63 -3.80
C PHE A 71 -12.17 1.64 -4.69
N GLY A 72 -11.49 2.43 -5.54
CA GLY A 72 -12.13 3.29 -6.54
C GLY A 72 -13.06 4.37 -5.96
N THR A 73 -12.89 4.71 -4.69
CA THR A 73 -13.71 5.71 -3.99
C THR A 73 -12.98 7.02 -3.73
N GLN A 74 -11.66 7.06 -3.97
CA GLN A 74 -10.83 8.24 -3.80
C GLN A 74 -10.01 8.47 -5.07
N PHE A 75 -10.15 9.63 -5.69
CA PHE A 75 -9.46 10.02 -6.91
C PHE A 75 -8.48 11.15 -6.64
N TYR A 76 -7.34 11.13 -7.34
CA TYR A 76 -6.34 12.18 -7.28
C TYR A 76 -6.63 13.22 -8.36
N ALA A 77 -7.30 14.30 -8.01
CA ALA A 77 -7.66 15.37 -8.91
C ALA A 77 -6.67 16.54 -8.84
N VAL A 78 -6.35 17.10 -10.00
CA VAL A 78 -5.45 18.25 -10.14
C VAL A 78 -6.21 19.39 -10.78
N PRO A 79 -6.34 20.57 -10.12
CA PRO A 79 -7.01 21.73 -10.67
C PRO A 79 -6.12 22.42 -11.71
N LEU A 80 -6.53 22.44 -12.98
CA LEU A 80 -5.78 23.02 -14.09
C LEU A 80 -5.98 24.53 -14.25
N PHE A 81 -6.94 25.12 -13.54
CA PHE A 81 -7.20 26.57 -13.54
C PHE A 81 -6.29 27.36 -12.59
N MET A 82 -5.41 26.68 -11.86
CA MET A 82 -4.49 27.28 -10.90
C MET A 82 -3.12 27.54 -11.56
N GLU A 83 -3.02 28.59 -12.39
CA GLU A 83 -1.80 28.85 -13.19
C GLU A 83 -0.57 29.24 -12.39
N SER A 84 -0.75 29.85 -11.21
CA SER A 84 0.34 30.45 -10.41
C SER A 84 0.64 29.70 -9.11
N MET A 85 -0.11 28.66 -8.81
CA MET A 85 0.15 27.78 -7.67
C MET A 85 0.46 26.41 -8.17
N PRO A 86 1.39 25.69 -7.55
CA PRO A 86 1.48 24.28 -7.81
C PRO A 86 0.12 23.68 -7.48
N PRO A 87 -0.58 23.18 -8.49
CA PRO A 87 -1.83 22.49 -8.25
C PRO A 87 -1.46 21.19 -7.61
N PHE A 88 -1.26 21.18 -6.30
CA PHE A 88 -1.19 19.92 -5.62
C PHE A 88 -2.51 19.23 -5.79
N ARG A 89 -2.44 17.92 -5.90
CA ARG A 89 -3.64 17.12 -5.98
C ARG A 89 -4.59 17.49 -4.86
N ILE A 90 -5.87 17.37 -5.16
CA ILE A 90 -6.94 17.34 -4.18
C ILE A 90 -7.55 15.95 -4.24
N ASP A 91 -7.70 15.33 -3.09
CA ASP A 91 -8.36 14.02 -3.02
C ASP A 91 -9.87 14.23 -3.15
N VAL A 92 -10.46 13.56 -4.13
CA VAL A 92 -11.91 13.58 -4.39
C VAL A 92 -12.49 12.25 -3.94
N PHE A 93 -13.38 12.30 -2.97
CA PHE A 93 -14.10 11.13 -2.48
C PHE A 93 -15.47 11.03 -3.11
N ILE A 94 -15.84 9.84 -3.52
CA ILE A 94 -17.17 9.50 -4.02
C ILE A 94 -17.86 8.54 -3.05
N PRO A 95 -19.20 8.43 -3.06
CA PRO A 95 -19.92 7.47 -2.23
C PRO A 95 -19.45 6.03 -2.46
N GLU A 96 -19.60 5.21 -1.44
CA GLU A 96 -19.31 3.77 -1.51
C GLU A 96 -20.10 3.10 -2.64
N PRO A 97 -19.46 2.22 -3.44
CA PRO A 97 -20.13 1.55 -4.55
C PRO A 97 -21.42 0.82 -4.16
N ALA A 98 -21.46 0.26 -2.96
CA ALA A 98 -22.64 -0.43 -2.44
C ALA A 98 -23.89 0.47 -2.30
N THR A 99 -23.70 1.79 -2.17
CA THR A 99 -24.80 2.77 -2.05
C THR A 99 -25.28 3.28 -3.43
N ILE A 100 -24.58 2.90 -4.51
CA ILE A 100 -24.88 3.35 -5.88
C ILE A 100 -25.68 2.26 -6.59
N SER A 101 -26.66 2.66 -7.40
CA SER A 101 -27.48 1.70 -8.12
C SER A 101 -26.62 0.79 -9.01
N PRO A 102 -26.93 -0.52 -9.12
CA PRO A 102 -26.17 -1.47 -9.94
C PRO A 102 -25.99 -1.04 -11.39
N ASP A 103 -27.00 -0.39 -11.97
CA ASP A 103 -26.98 0.12 -13.33
C ASP A 103 -25.91 1.21 -13.52
N LEU A 104 -25.88 2.16 -12.59
CA LEU A 104 -24.90 3.25 -12.64
C LEU A 104 -23.48 2.74 -12.39
N ARG A 105 -23.31 1.80 -11.48
CA ARG A 105 -22.02 1.12 -11.23
C ARG A 105 -21.48 0.46 -12.48
N SER A 106 -22.36 -0.28 -13.19
CA SER A 106 -21.99 -0.99 -14.43
C SER A 106 -21.62 -0.01 -15.55
N VAL A 107 -22.42 1.03 -15.76
CA VAL A 107 -22.15 2.05 -16.81
C VAL A 107 -20.85 2.81 -16.54
N LEU A 108 -20.52 3.05 -15.29
CA LEU A 108 -19.32 3.80 -14.89
C LEU A 108 -18.07 2.93 -14.68
N ASP A 109 -18.13 1.65 -14.96
CA ASP A 109 -17.00 0.71 -14.73
C ASP A 109 -16.46 0.73 -13.29
N MET A 110 -17.30 1.01 -12.30
CA MET A 110 -16.87 1.21 -10.92
C MET A 110 -16.22 -0.03 -10.33
N ASP A 111 -16.69 -1.22 -10.69
CA ASP A 111 -16.10 -2.47 -10.23
C ASP A 111 -14.70 -2.71 -10.82
N VAL A 112 -14.39 -2.10 -11.97
CA VAL A 112 -13.03 -2.11 -12.53
C VAL A 112 -12.13 -1.12 -11.81
N ALA A 113 -12.64 0.08 -11.50
CA ALA A 113 -11.91 1.12 -10.76
C ALA A 113 -11.44 0.63 -9.40
N PHE A 114 -12.28 -0.17 -8.75
CA PHE A 114 -12.01 -0.74 -7.43
C PHE A 114 -10.69 -1.55 -7.35
N TYR A 115 -10.15 -2.03 -8.50
CA TYR A 115 -9.00 -2.94 -8.48
C TYR A 115 -7.91 -2.59 -9.49
N THR A 116 -8.10 -1.58 -10.30
CA THR A 116 -7.13 -1.21 -11.33
C THR A 116 -6.08 -0.29 -10.73
N ARG A 117 -4.80 -0.65 -10.90
CA ARG A 117 -3.65 0.20 -10.56
C ARG A 117 -3.01 0.86 -11.79
N ASP A 118 -3.44 0.49 -12.99
CA ASP A 118 -2.94 1.07 -14.22
C ASP A 118 -3.54 2.47 -14.42
N ALA A 119 -2.70 3.50 -14.27
CA ALA A 119 -3.12 4.90 -14.38
C ALA A 119 -3.72 5.23 -15.76
N SER A 120 -3.20 4.62 -16.84
CA SER A 120 -3.74 4.83 -18.20
C SER A 120 -5.16 4.26 -18.32
N ARG A 121 -5.40 3.10 -17.73
CA ARG A 121 -6.71 2.49 -17.69
C ARG A 121 -7.68 3.26 -16.79
N ILE A 122 -7.21 3.71 -15.61
CA ILE A 122 -8.02 4.51 -14.68
C ILE A 122 -8.56 5.76 -15.37
N SER A 123 -7.74 6.46 -16.15
CA SER A 123 -8.16 7.67 -16.85
C SER A 123 -9.26 7.44 -17.89
N GLN A 124 -9.38 6.21 -18.40
CA GLN A 124 -10.36 5.82 -19.42
C GLN A 124 -11.66 5.24 -18.84
N LEU A 125 -11.72 4.98 -17.53
CA LEU A 125 -12.93 4.43 -16.90
C LEU A 125 -14.08 5.42 -16.91
N GLY A 126 -15.30 4.91 -17.07
CA GLY A 126 -16.52 5.71 -17.02
C GLY A 126 -16.64 6.54 -15.75
N VAL A 127 -16.32 5.97 -14.60
CA VAL A 127 -16.34 6.69 -13.31
C VAL A 127 -15.36 7.88 -13.30
N THR A 128 -14.17 7.73 -13.84
CA THR A 128 -13.17 8.82 -13.89
C THR A 128 -13.67 9.97 -14.76
N GLN A 129 -14.19 9.65 -15.93
CA GLN A 129 -14.75 10.66 -16.84
C GLN A 129 -15.98 11.35 -16.24
N HIS A 130 -16.81 10.61 -15.51
CA HIS A 130 -17.97 11.18 -14.84
C HIS A 130 -17.58 12.09 -13.67
N VAL A 131 -16.62 11.67 -12.84
CA VAL A 131 -16.06 12.52 -11.75
C VAL A 131 -15.46 13.82 -12.32
N LEU A 132 -14.74 13.76 -13.44
CA LEU A 132 -14.24 14.96 -14.12
C LEU A 132 -15.36 15.92 -14.51
N ARG A 133 -16.48 15.42 -15.01
CA ARG A 133 -17.63 16.25 -15.39
C ARG A 133 -18.33 16.86 -14.19
N LEU A 134 -18.50 16.09 -13.14
CA LEU A 134 -19.07 16.59 -11.89
C LEU A 134 -18.19 17.70 -11.32
N LEU A 135 -16.86 17.53 -11.31
CA LEU A 135 -15.91 18.56 -10.92
C LEU A 135 -15.96 19.78 -11.84
N GLN A 136 -16.01 19.58 -13.16
CA GLN A 136 -16.12 20.64 -14.15
C GLN A 136 -17.39 21.47 -13.92
N TYR A 137 -18.54 20.81 -13.82
CA TYR A 137 -19.83 21.46 -13.55
C TYR A 137 -19.80 22.25 -12.25
N TRP A 138 -19.43 21.58 -11.14
CA TRP A 138 -19.35 22.21 -9.82
C TRP A 138 -18.44 23.44 -9.81
N THR A 139 -17.25 23.34 -10.41
CA THR A 139 -16.32 24.47 -10.50
C THR A 139 -16.89 25.62 -11.35
N SER A 140 -17.61 25.34 -12.42
CA SER A 140 -18.25 26.36 -13.28
C SER A 140 -19.38 27.12 -12.59
N THR A 141 -19.93 26.58 -11.50
CA THR A 141 -20.98 27.25 -10.69
C THR A 141 -20.41 28.19 -9.63
N MET A 142 -19.08 28.26 -9.46
CA MET A 142 -18.42 29.12 -8.50
C MET A 142 -18.06 30.47 -9.10
N ASP A 143 -18.20 31.54 -8.33
CA ASP A 143 -17.80 32.88 -8.74
C ASP A 143 -16.28 32.99 -8.90
N ASP A 144 -15.53 32.44 -7.95
CA ASP A 144 -14.05 32.44 -7.97
C ASP A 144 -13.51 31.11 -7.38
N PRO A 145 -13.35 30.06 -8.20
CA PRO A 145 -12.81 28.79 -7.73
C PRO A 145 -11.34 28.91 -7.27
N ARG A 146 -10.55 29.84 -7.80
CA ARG A 146 -9.14 30.02 -7.42
C ARG A 146 -9.02 30.43 -5.94
N GLN A 147 -9.86 31.36 -5.50
CA GLN A 147 -9.83 31.85 -4.13
C GLN A 147 -10.12 30.74 -3.11
N ILE A 148 -11.02 29.81 -3.44
CA ILE A 148 -11.33 28.67 -2.57
C ILE A 148 -10.08 27.83 -2.35
N TYR A 149 -9.36 27.47 -3.44
CA TYR A 149 -8.16 26.62 -3.36
C TYR A 149 -6.98 27.29 -2.69
N GLN A 150 -6.83 28.60 -2.83
CA GLN A 150 -5.77 29.37 -2.18
C GLN A 150 -5.91 29.37 -0.65
N ASN A 151 -7.13 29.29 -0.16
CA ASN A 151 -7.45 29.47 1.26
C ASN A 151 -7.61 28.14 2.03
N ILE A 152 -7.76 27.00 1.34
CA ILE A 152 -7.90 25.72 2.03
C ILE A 152 -6.54 25.15 2.50
N PRO A 153 -6.50 24.44 3.63
CA PRO A 153 -5.30 23.76 4.11
C PRO A 153 -4.79 22.71 3.12
N PHE A 154 -3.47 22.47 3.13
CA PHE A 154 -2.87 21.37 2.39
C PHE A 154 -3.51 20.04 2.82
N GLY A 155 -3.83 19.17 1.84
CA GLY A 155 -4.48 17.89 2.08
C GLY A 155 -6.00 17.94 2.24
N SER A 156 -6.63 19.13 2.06
CA SER A 156 -8.09 19.26 2.02
C SER A 156 -8.71 18.37 0.94
N ARG A 157 -9.96 17.97 1.18
CA ARG A 157 -10.67 16.97 0.37
C ARG A 157 -11.93 17.55 -0.24
N ILE A 158 -12.27 17.09 -1.44
CA ILE A 158 -13.60 17.28 -2.04
C ILE A 158 -14.39 16.00 -1.80
N VAL A 159 -15.59 16.12 -1.29
CA VAL A 159 -16.46 14.98 -1.00
C VAL A 159 -17.74 15.13 -1.82
N PHE A 160 -18.00 14.18 -2.68
CA PHE A 160 -19.27 14.03 -3.36
C PHE A 160 -20.23 13.27 -2.45
N ASN A 161 -21.31 13.93 -2.01
CA ASN A 161 -22.32 13.33 -1.16
C ASN A 161 -23.26 12.41 -1.97
N ASN A 162 -23.29 12.58 -3.30
CA ASN A 162 -24.02 11.73 -4.22
C ASN A 162 -23.22 11.56 -5.53
N LEU A 163 -23.62 10.58 -6.34
CA LEU A 163 -23.12 10.38 -7.67
C LEU A 163 -24.31 10.34 -8.65
N PRO A 164 -24.85 11.51 -9.05
CA PRO A 164 -26.03 11.59 -9.89
C PRO A 164 -25.68 11.34 -11.38
N ARG A 165 -26.67 10.86 -12.17
CA ARG A 165 -26.52 10.81 -13.64
C ARG A 165 -26.49 12.20 -14.27
N ASP A 166 -27.36 13.09 -13.78
CA ASP A 166 -27.38 14.49 -14.18
C ASP A 166 -26.38 15.28 -13.34
N VAL A 167 -25.35 15.79 -13.98
CA VAL A 167 -24.27 16.54 -13.33
C VAL A 167 -24.77 17.76 -12.55
N SER A 168 -25.92 18.34 -12.96
CA SER A 168 -26.52 19.51 -12.30
C SER A 168 -27.06 19.19 -10.88
N GLN A 169 -27.24 17.91 -10.57
CA GLN A 169 -27.75 17.46 -9.27
C GLN A 169 -26.62 17.05 -8.30
N VAL A 170 -25.37 17.29 -8.67
CA VAL A 170 -24.24 16.95 -7.82
C VAL A 170 -24.25 17.76 -6.51
N GLN A 171 -24.01 17.06 -5.42
CA GLN A 171 -23.87 17.66 -4.09
C GLN A 171 -22.42 17.47 -3.64
N VAL A 172 -21.71 18.59 -3.52
CA VAL A 172 -20.28 18.59 -3.19
C VAL A 172 -20.04 19.38 -1.92
N SER A 173 -19.19 18.85 -1.05
CA SER A 173 -18.69 19.53 0.12
C SER A 173 -17.17 19.54 0.12
N ILE A 174 -16.56 20.56 0.72
CA ILE A 174 -15.12 20.64 0.97
C ILE A 174 -14.89 20.27 2.43
N ALA A 175 -14.01 19.30 2.67
CA ALA A 175 -13.54 18.91 3.99
C ALA A 175 -12.13 19.48 4.22
N PRO A 176 -12.00 20.62 4.93
CA PRO A 176 -10.70 21.24 5.20
C PRO A 176 -9.94 20.47 6.27
N THR A 177 -8.64 20.26 6.07
CA THR A 177 -7.78 19.46 6.97
C THR A 177 -6.96 20.34 7.91
N TYR A 178 -7.58 21.27 8.64
CA TYR A 178 -6.87 22.09 9.63
C TYR A 178 -6.15 21.27 10.72
N TYR A 179 -6.66 20.10 11.05
CA TYR A 179 -6.02 19.19 12.00
C TYR A 179 -4.64 18.73 11.48
N LEU A 180 -4.51 18.47 10.18
CA LEU A 180 -3.25 18.09 9.55
C LEU A 180 -2.21 19.21 9.64
N GLU A 181 -2.62 20.46 9.39
CA GLU A 181 -1.72 21.62 9.55
C GLU A 181 -1.22 21.80 11.00
N ARG A 182 -2.00 21.38 12.01
CA ARG A 182 -1.55 21.40 13.40
C ARG A 182 -0.45 20.39 13.65
N GLN A 183 -0.57 19.19 13.07
CA GLN A 183 0.41 18.09 13.21
C GLN A 183 1.70 18.38 12.43
N MET A 184 1.64 19.17 11.36
CA MET A 184 2.83 19.50 10.57
C MET A 184 3.85 20.28 11.38
N LEU A 185 5.12 19.92 11.24
CA LEU A 185 6.24 20.50 11.97
C LEU A 185 7.00 21.53 11.12
N SER A 186 7.56 22.54 11.78
CA SER A 186 8.50 23.49 11.18
C SER A 186 9.91 22.89 11.11
N VAL A 187 10.79 23.49 10.31
CA VAL A 187 12.22 23.13 10.27
C VAL A 187 12.87 23.27 11.64
N SER A 188 12.53 24.33 12.39
CA SER A 188 13.04 24.53 13.77
C SER A 188 12.54 23.44 14.73
N SER A 189 11.34 22.92 14.51
CA SER A 189 10.85 21.78 15.31
C SER A 189 11.69 20.52 15.08
N PHE A 190 12.11 20.23 13.85
CA PHE A 190 13.02 19.11 13.58
C PHE A 190 14.39 19.29 14.26
N GLN A 191 14.94 20.50 14.24
CA GLN A 191 16.20 20.79 14.95
C GLN A 191 16.08 20.57 16.47
N ASN A 192 14.91 20.90 17.04
CA ASN A 192 14.63 20.64 18.45
C ASN A 192 14.49 19.15 18.76
N PHE A 193 13.80 18.38 17.90
CA PHE A 193 13.61 16.93 18.09
C PHE A 193 14.89 16.12 17.84
N TRP A 194 15.62 16.44 16.77
CA TRP A 194 16.73 15.61 16.29
C TRP A 194 18.12 16.14 16.68
N GLY A 195 18.15 17.32 17.27
CA GLY A 195 19.38 18.00 17.68
C GLY A 195 19.95 18.93 16.61
N PRO A 196 20.77 19.92 17.05
CA PRO A 196 21.30 20.98 16.17
C PRO A 196 22.32 20.48 15.14
N HIS A 197 22.84 19.27 15.31
CA HIS A 197 23.86 18.69 14.42
C HIS A 197 23.29 17.92 13.23
N VAL A 198 21.94 17.77 13.17
CA VAL A 198 21.31 17.13 12.00
C VAL A 198 21.37 18.10 10.83
N ASP A 199 22.13 17.71 9.82
CA ASP A 199 22.23 18.44 8.56
C ASP A 199 20.94 18.27 7.76
N LEU A 200 20.05 19.27 7.81
CA LEU A 200 18.77 19.24 7.11
C LEU A 200 18.94 19.71 5.65
N PRO A 201 18.19 19.10 4.70
CA PRO A 201 18.19 19.57 3.32
C PRO A 201 17.74 21.02 3.19
N ARG A 202 18.12 21.65 2.08
CA ARG A 202 17.67 23.02 1.72
C ARG A 202 16.14 23.08 1.67
N THR A 203 15.57 24.14 2.20
CA THR A 203 14.14 24.40 2.12
C THR A 203 13.76 25.05 0.79
N VAL A 204 12.62 24.62 0.24
CA VAL A 204 12.02 25.17 -0.98
C VAL A 204 10.55 25.44 -0.69
N ASP A 205 10.04 26.60 -1.05
CA ASP A 205 8.60 26.86 -0.92
C ASP A 205 7.81 26.03 -1.91
N ILE A 206 6.67 25.53 -1.49
CA ILE A 206 5.78 24.72 -2.34
C ILE A 206 5.35 25.46 -3.61
N HIS A 207 5.32 26.80 -3.57
CA HIS A 207 4.97 27.65 -4.72
C HIS A 207 6.09 27.76 -5.76
N ASP A 208 7.33 27.36 -5.41
CA ASP A 208 8.48 27.39 -6.32
C ASP A 208 8.64 26.12 -7.15
N VAL A 209 7.82 25.10 -6.91
CA VAL A 209 7.88 23.83 -7.62
C VAL A 209 6.71 23.68 -8.60
N VAL A 210 6.94 22.99 -9.71
CA VAL A 210 5.90 22.68 -10.70
C VAL A 210 5.46 21.23 -10.54
N TYR A 211 4.19 21.02 -10.26
CA TYR A 211 3.60 19.68 -10.19
C TYR A 211 3.45 19.09 -11.59
N LEU A 212 3.92 17.86 -11.79
CA LEU A 212 3.84 17.15 -13.07
C LEU A 212 2.72 16.08 -13.07
N SER A 213 2.80 15.12 -12.16
CA SER A 213 1.81 14.03 -12.06
C SER A 213 1.84 13.34 -10.70
N GLN A 214 0.71 12.71 -10.32
CA GLN A 214 0.64 11.83 -9.16
C GLN A 214 1.01 10.41 -9.57
N LEU A 215 1.96 9.80 -8.86
CA LEU A 215 2.36 8.42 -9.10
C LEU A 215 1.64 7.46 -8.15
N HIS A 216 1.55 7.82 -6.89
CA HIS A 216 0.94 7.02 -5.84
C HIS A 216 0.34 7.96 -4.78
N ASP A 217 -0.34 7.43 -3.77
CA ASP A 217 -0.99 8.21 -2.73
C ASP A 217 -0.07 9.28 -2.10
N SER A 218 1.14 8.90 -1.69
CA SER A 218 2.10 9.80 -1.05
C SER A 218 3.19 10.35 -1.97
N VAL A 219 3.18 9.98 -3.27
CA VAL A 219 4.30 10.22 -4.18
C VAL A 219 3.84 10.89 -5.46
N CYS A 220 4.40 12.05 -5.77
CA CYS A 220 4.20 12.73 -7.05
C CYS A 220 5.52 13.13 -7.72
N LEU A 221 5.45 13.46 -9.00
CA LEU A 221 6.53 14.08 -9.74
C LEU A 221 6.39 15.58 -9.71
N ILE A 222 7.49 16.27 -9.43
CA ILE A 222 7.60 17.72 -9.54
C ILE A 222 8.82 18.10 -10.37
N GLU A 223 8.80 19.29 -10.95
CA GLU A 223 9.96 19.93 -11.53
C GLU A 223 10.41 21.09 -10.64
N TYR A 224 11.71 21.15 -10.40
CA TYR A 224 12.36 22.25 -9.70
C TYR A 224 13.77 22.45 -10.24
N GLU A 225 14.14 23.70 -10.56
CA GLU A 225 15.45 24.06 -11.18
C GLU A 225 15.77 23.26 -12.45
N GLY A 226 14.73 22.97 -13.29
CA GLY A 226 14.87 22.23 -14.55
C GLY A 226 15.14 20.72 -14.41
N LYS A 227 14.99 20.16 -13.21
CA LYS A 227 15.13 18.74 -12.94
C LYS A 227 13.86 18.15 -12.36
N THR A 228 13.51 16.93 -12.79
CA THR A 228 12.39 16.16 -12.24
C THR A 228 12.80 15.45 -10.96
N TRP A 229 11.95 15.56 -9.95
CA TRP A 229 12.12 14.96 -8.62
C TRP A 229 10.89 14.17 -8.22
N ILE A 230 11.11 13.15 -7.40
CA ILE A 230 10.05 12.60 -6.57
C ILE A 230 9.78 13.60 -5.44
N PHE A 231 8.52 13.97 -5.25
CA PHE A 231 8.06 14.66 -4.05
C PHE A 231 7.20 13.72 -3.22
N LYS A 232 7.68 13.38 -2.04
CA LYS A 232 6.96 12.56 -1.08
C LYS A 232 6.26 13.46 -0.07
N ALA A 233 4.92 13.38 -0.03
CA ALA A 233 4.07 14.18 0.84
C ALA A 233 2.85 13.36 1.29
N LEU A 234 2.54 13.40 2.58
CA LEU A 234 1.36 12.74 3.12
C LEU A 234 0.23 13.73 3.32
N THR A 235 -0.98 13.31 3.00
CA THR A 235 -2.25 14.01 3.30
C THR A 235 -2.92 13.49 4.57
N SER A 236 -2.25 12.55 5.27
CA SER A 236 -2.65 11.98 6.56
C SER A 236 -1.43 11.40 7.27
N TYR A 237 -1.49 11.28 8.59
CA TYR A 237 -0.45 10.61 9.40
C TYR A 237 0.97 11.12 9.14
N THR A 238 1.20 12.41 9.31
CA THR A 238 2.50 13.09 9.06
C THR A 238 3.67 12.47 9.83
N LYS A 239 3.41 11.79 10.94
CA LYS A 239 4.43 11.09 11.73
C LYS A 239 5.29 10.12 10.92
N TYR A 240 4.68 9.39 9.97
CA TYR A 240 5.41 8.45 9.13
C TYR A 240 6.34 9.15 8.13
N LEU A 241 5.88 10.26 7.55
CA LEU A 241 6.69 11.10 6.66
C LEU A 241 7.94 11.63 7.36
N TYR A 242 7.78 12.13 8.59
CA TYR A 242 8.89 12.68 9.37
C TYR A 242 9.83 11.58 9.89
N HIS A 243 9.27 10.41 10.21
CA HIS A 243 10.09 9.26 10.55
C HIS A 243 10.95 8.83 9.36
N GLU A 244 10.36 8.68 8.17
CA GLU A 244 11.10 8.35 6.95
C GLU A 244 12.18 9.39 6.65
N LEU A 245 11.85 10.68 6.72
CA LEU A 245 12.83 11.75 6.55
C LEU A 245 14.01 11.56 7.50
N ARG A 246 13.74 11.28 8.78
CA ARG A 246 14.79 11.05 9.79
C ARG A 246 15.64 9.82 9.48
N GLN A 247 15.02 8.74 9.07
CA GLN A 247 15.72 7.52 8.66
C GLN A 247 16.65 7.79 7.48
N LEU A 248 16.14 8.39 6.41
CA LEU A 248 16.93 8.71 5.21
C LEU A 248 18.09 9.68 5.48
N LEU A 249 17.94 10.59 6.46
CA LEU A 249 19.02 11.47 6.89
C LEU A 249 20.11 10.74 7.71
N SER A 250 19.78 9.60 8.33
CA SER A 250 20.71 8.82 9.16
C SER A 250 21.40 7.69 8.43
N ILE A 251 20.81 7.17 7.35
CA ILE A 251 21.37 6.07 6.55
C ILE A 251 22.67 6.53 5.88
N LYS A 252 23.72 5.72 6.04
CA LYS A 252 24.95 5.93 5.29
C LYS A 252 24.74 5.58 3.81
N PRO A 253 25.32 6.37 2.88
CA PRO A 253 25.11 6.17 1.45
C PRO A 253 25.45 4.75 0.98
N HIS A 254 24.58 4.18 0.14
CA HIS A 254 24.79 2.89 -0.54
C HIS A 254 24.16 2.96 -1.94
N PRO A 255 24.79 2.41 -2.99
CA PRO A 255 24.31 2.55 -4.37
C PRO A 255 22.92 1.94 -4.63
N ASN A 256 22.50 0.98 -3.81
CA ASN A 256 21.21 0.28 -3.93
C ASN A 256 20.18 0.71 -2.86
N ILE A 257 20.39 1.84 -2.23
CA ILE A 257 19.45 2.49 -1.32
C ILE A 257 19.20 3.90 -1.83
N VAL A 258 17.96 4.36 -1.78
CA VAL A 258 17.59 5.71 -2.22
C VAL A 258 18.50 6.75 -1.56
N ALA A 259 18.95 7.69 -2.36
CA ALA A 259 19.83 8.76 -1.90
C ALA A 259 19.11 9.65 -0.87
N ARG A 260 19.91 10.32 -0.05
CA ARG A 260 19.41 11.27 0.95
C ARG A 260 18.46 12.31 0.32
N PRO A 261 17.39 12.72 1.02
CA PRO A 261 16.51 13.80 0.57
C PRO A 261 17.29 15.07 0.21
N VAL A 262 16.87 15.72 -0.89
CA VAL A 262 17.60 16.87 -1.46
C VAL A 262 16.99 18.19 -1.00
N HIS A 263 15.66 18.28 -0.95
CA HIS A 263 14.95 19.47 -0.52
C HIS A 263 13.88 19.11 0.50
N LEU A 264 13.64 20.02 1.44
CA LEU A 264 12.44 20.07 2.28
C LEU A 264 11.44 21.01 1.63
N ILE A 265 10.27 20.50 1.29
CA ILE A 265 9.20 21.33 0.74
C ILE A 265 8.39 21.93 1.88
N THR A 266 8.29 23.24 1.90
CA THR A 266 7.61 23.98 2.96
C THR A 266 6.40 24.74 2.45
N LYS A 267 5.41 24.93 3.32
CA LYS A 267 4.21 25.72 3.05
C LYS A 267 3.87 26.57 4.26
N LYS A 268 3.48 27.81 4.03
CA LYS A 268 2.86 28.65 5.07
C LYS A 268 1.48 28.09 5.39
N CYS A 269 1.24 27.72 6.64
CA CYS A 269 -0.04 27.21 7.10
C CYS A 269 -1.10 28.31 7.13
N SER A 270 -2.36 27.91 6.91
CA SER A 270 -3.52 28.81 6.96
C SER A 270 -3.78 29.29 8.38
N PHE A 271 -3.39 28.51 9.40
CA PHE A 271 -3.57 28.81 10.81
C PHE A 271 -2.24 28.99 11.53
N GLY A 272 -2.13 30.00 12.39
CA GLY A 272 -0.96 30.23 13.25
C GLY A 272 0.28 30.78 12.55
N SER A 273 0.20 31.13 11.26
CA SER A 273 1.30 31.74 10.47
C SER A 273 2.62 30.95 10.45
N LYS A 274 2.63 29.67 10.88
CA LYS A 274 3.84 28.85 10.84
C LYS A 274 4.14 28.40 9.41
N THR A 275 5.41 28.30 9.06
CA THR A 275 5.88 27.60 7.85
C THR A 275 6.21 26.17 8.24
N ALA A 276 5.49 25.22 7.67
CA ALA A 276 5.62 23.80 7.99
C ALA A 276 6.22 23.02 6.82
N VAL A 277 6.90 21.92 7.13
CA VAL A 277 7.41 20.95 6.16
C VAL A 277 6.27 20.02 5.76
N VAL A 278 5.85 20.08 4.50
CA VAL A 278 4.78 19.27 3.94
C VAL A 278 5.30 18.01 3.23
N GLY A 279 6.61 17.93 3.00
CA GLY A 279 7.26 16.79 2.39
C GLY A 279 8.71 17.05 2.04
N PHE A 280 9.30 16.13 1.30
CA PHE A 280 10.69 16.22 0.85
C PHE A 280 10.87 15.62 -0.54
N THR A 281 11.97 15.96 -1.20
CA THR A 281 12.28 15.46 -2.54
C THR A 281 13.34 14.37 -2.53
N LEU A 282 13.15 13.40 -3.42
CA LEU A 282 14.08 12.29 -3.69
C LEU A 282 14.43 12.24 -5.17
N GLU A 283 15.49 11.53 -5.51
CA GLU A 283 15.84 11.26 -6.90
C GLU A 283 14.74 10.44 -7.61
N PHE A 284 14.44 10.82 -8.85
CA PHE A 284 13.48 10.10 -9.68
C PHE A 284 14.15 9.02 -10.50
N HIS A 285 13.65 7.78 -10.40
CA HIS A 285 14.08 6.63 -11.17
C HIS A 285 13.04 6.29 -12.24
N ILE A 286 13.37 6.60 -13.50
CA ILE A 286 12.41 6.60 -14.63
C ILE A 286 11.81 5.23 -14.95
N HIS A 287 12.47 4.14 -14.59
CA HIS A 287 12.01 2.80 -14.93
C HIS A 287 10.90 2.29 -14.00
N GLY A 288 10.68 2.95 -12.85
CA GLY A 288 9.62 2.56 -11.91
C GLY A 288 9.95 1.31 -11.10
N SER A 289 8.91 0.68 -10.52
CA SER A 289 9.06 -0.45 -9.60
C SER A 289 9.32 -1.78 -10.31
N LEU A 290 10.06 -2.67 -9.65
CA LEU A 290 10.26 -4.03 -10.13
C LEU A 290 8.94 -4.83 -10.18
N ARG A 291 7.96 -4.49 -9.36
CA ARG A 291 6.66 -5.12 -9.38
C ARG A 291 6.01 -5.05 -10.76
N ASP A 292 6.03 -3.87 -11.37
CA ASP A 292 5.40 -3.62 -12.65
C ASP A 292 6.30 -4.07 -13.81
N LEU A 293 7.61 -3.94 -13.63
CA LEU A 293 8.60 -4.19 -14.68
C LEU A 293 8.88 -5.68 -14.90
N ILE A 294 9.04 -6.49 -13.85
CA ILE A 294 9.51 -7.87 -13.98
C ILE A 294 8.60 -8.72 -14.88
N PRO A 295 7.27 -8.75 -14.70
CA PRO A 295 6.41 -9.54 -15.58
C PRO A 295 6.46 -9.05 -17.03
N PHE A 296 6.51 -7.73 -17.22
CA PHE A 296 6.61 -7.11 -18.54
C PHE A 296 7.92 -7.49 -19.25
N LEU A 297 9.06 -7.30 -18.59
CA LEU A 297 10.37 -7.62 -19.12
C LEU A 297 10.51 -9.11 -19.45
N GLN A 298 9.92 -9.99 -18.62
CA GLN A 298 9.94 -11.45 -18.86
C GLN A 298 9.19 -11.82 -20.14
N VAL A 299 7.99 -11.30 -20.34
CA VAL A 299 7.17 -11.59 -21.54
C VAL A 299 7.85 -11.12 -22.81
N HIS A 300 8.56 -10.01 -22.74
CA HIS A 300 9.30 -9.43 -23.87
C HIS A 300 10.73 -9.98 -24.03
N GLY A 301 11.16 -10.95 -23.21
CA GLY A 301 12.51 -11.52 -23.26
C GLY A 301 13.61 -10.52 -22.96
N GLN A 302 13.32 -9.48 -22.18
CA GLN A 302 14.22 -8.36 -21.86
C GLN A 302 14.89 -8.49 -20.49
N VAL A 303 14.69 -9.59 -19.78
CA VAL A 303 15.34 -9.89 -18.50
C VAL A 303 16.09 -11.20 -18.59
N SER A 304 17.37 -11.17 -18.28
CA SER A 304 18.26 -12.33 -18.27
C SER A 304 18.44 -12.90 -16.86
N LEU A 305 19.01 -14.12 -16.77
CA LEU A 305 19.42 -14.68 -15.48
C LEU A 305 20.51 -13.82 -14.81
N ALA A 306 21.35 -13.17 -15.61
CA ALA A 306 22.37 -12.26 -15.11
C ALA A 306 21.74 -11.04 -14.41
N ASP A 307 20.71 -10.43 -15.02
CA ASP A 307 19.99 -9.31 -14.43
C ASP A 307 19.33 -9.72 -13.11
N LYS A 308 18.60 -10.84 -13.10
CA LYS A 308 17.95 -11.37 -11.90
C LYS A 308 18.94 -11.63 -10.77
N THR A 309 20.10 -12.20 -11.10
CA THR A 309 21.16 -12.48 -10.13
C THR A 309 21.81 -11.19 -9.64
N LYS A 310 22.09 -10.24 -10.55
CA LYS A 310 22.61 -8.91 -10.21
C LYS A 310 21.70 -8.21 -9.20
N TRP A 311 20.41 -8.10 -9.48
CA TRP A 311 19.43 -7.47 -8.60
C TRP A 311 19.36 -8.15 -7.24
N SER A 312 19.39 -9.48 -7.22
CA SER A 312 19.38 -10.27 -5.99
C SER A 312 20.58 -10.00 -5.09
N VAL A 313 21.80 -9.95 -5.68
CA VAL A 313 23.05 -9.60 -4.96
C VAL A 313 22.98 -8.17 -4.42
N GLN A 314 22.49 -7.23 -5.23
CA GLN A 314 22.37 -5.83 -4.85
C GLN A 314 21.42 -5.62 -3.66
N LEU A 315 20.25 -6.30 -3.67
CA LEU A 315 19.30 -6.26 -2.55
C LEU A 315 19.88 -6.85 -1.27
N ALA A 316 20.49 -8.02 -1.35
CA ALA A 316 21.13 -8.64 -0.20
C ALA A 316 22.25 -7.73 0.38
N SER A 317 23.05 -7.08 -0.51
CA SER A 317 24.08 -6.13 -0.10
C SER A 317 23.50 -4.90 0.59
N ALA A 318 22.39 -4.36 0.09
CA ALA A 318 21.71 -3.22 0.69
C ALA A 318 21.17 -3.54 2.09
N LEU A 319 20.54 -4.71 2.27
CA LEU A 319 20.04 -5.15 3.58
C LEU A 319 21.17 -5.36 4.60
N VAL A 320 22.27 -6.00 4.19
CA VAL A 320 23.47 -6.15 5.03
C VAL A 320 23.99 -4.77 5.44
N HIS A 321 24.07 -3.82 4.49
CA HIS A 321 24.53 -2.46 4.77
C HIS A 321 23.63 -1.73 5.78
N LEU A 322 22.30 -1.81 5.61
CA LEU A 322 21.34 -1.21 6.55
C LEU A 322 21.55 -1.76 7.97
N ARG A 323 21.67 -3.06 8.10
CA ARG A 323 21.81 -3.75 9.39
C ARG A 323 23.16 -3.45 10.06
N GLU A 324 24.27 -3.63 9.34
CA GLU A 324 25.62 -3.56 9.91
C GLU A 324 26.13 -2.12 10.06
N THR A 325 25.71 -1.22 9.18
CA THR A 325 26.27 0.13 9.09
C THR A 325 25.37 1.21 9.64
N SER A 326 24.06 1.06 9.48
CA SER A 326 23.06 2.05 9.88
C SER A 326 22.24 1.58 11.09
N HIS A 327 22.32 0.31 11.44
CA HIS A 327 21.55 -0.35 12.53
C HIS A 327 20.02 -0.17 12.35
N ILE A 328 19.57 -0.22 11.11
CA ILE A 328 18.17 -0.06 10.70
C ILE A 328 17.69 -1.39 10.12
N PHE A 329 16.49 -1.79 10.49
CA PHE A 329 15.78 -2.88 9.83
C PHE A 329 14.85 -2.33 8.71
N TYR A 330 14.54 -3.19 7.72
CA TYR A 330 13.68 -2.80 6.61
C TYR A 330 12.43 -3.69 6.56
N PRO A 331 11.29 -3.25 7.16
CA PRO A 331 10.12 -4.08 7.41
C PRO A 331 9.18 -4.25 6.21
N ASP A 332 9.37 -3.53 5.12
CA ASP A 332 8.47 -3.52 3.95
C ASP A 332 9.19 -3.91 2.66
N LEU A 333 9.98 -4.99 2.72
CA LEU A 333 10.69 -5.49 1.54
C LEU A 333 9.74 -6.22 0.59
N ARG A 334 9.39 -5.54 -0.50
CA ARG A 334 8.53 -6.04 -1.58
C ARG A 334 8.87 -5.34 -2.88
N LEU A 335 8.45 -5.91 -4.01
CA LEU A 335 8.83 -5.39 -5.33
C LEU A 335 8.29 -3.97 -5.63
N ASP A 336 7.22 -3.53 -4.97
CA ASP A 336 6.75 -2.13 -5.05
C ASP A 336 7.81 -1.13 -4.60
N ASN A 337 8.58 -1.50 -3.56
CA ASN A 337 9.57 -0.66 -2.90
C ASN A 337 10.99 -0.86 -3.45
N ILE A 338 11.11 -1.49 -4.60
CA ILE A 338 12.36 -1.68 -5.34
C ILE A 338 12.18 -1.09 -6.72
N VAL A 339 12.94 -0.03 -7.02
CA VAL A 339 12.91 0.64 -8.33
C VAL A 339 14.18 0.39 -9.11
N LEU A 340 14.16 0.53 -10.45
CA LEU A 340 15.34 0.46 -11.30
C LEU A 340 15.86 1.85 -11.62
N SER A 341 17.16 2.04 -11.39
CA SER A 341 17.92 3.22 -11.83
C SER A 341 18.11 3.24 -13.34
N GLY A 342 18.56 4.37 -13.88
CA GLY A 342 18.90 4.50 -15.30
C GLY A 342 20.02 3.55 -15.77
N SER A 343 20.87 3.03 -14.86
CA SER A 343 21.90 2.01 -15.12
C SER A 343 21.37 0.56 -15.02
N GLY A 344 20.09 0.37 -14.73
CA GLY A 344 19.50 -0.95 -14.51
C GLY A 344 19.94 -1.61 -13.20
N ASP A 345 20.29 -0.81 -12.19
CA ASP A 345 20.58 -1.26 -10.83
C ASP A 345 19.34 -1.10 -9.96
N VAL A 346 19.12 -2.01 -9.00
CA VAL A 346 18.02 -1.86 -8.06
C VAL A 346 18.34 -0.81 -7.01
N VAL A 347 17.31 -0.07 -6.62
CA VAL A 347 17.35 0.91 -5.54
C VAL A 347 16.15 0.67 -4.61
N MET A 348 16.41 0.41 -3.34
CA MET A 348 15.40 0.29 -2.30
C MET A 348 14.88 1.69 -1.92
N VAL A 349 13.56 1.84 -1.87
CA VAL A 349 12.86 3.08 -1.55
C VAL A 349 11.83 2.83 -0.43
N ASP A 350 11.15 3.87 0.05
CA ASP A 350 10.07 3.79 1.03
C ASP A 350 10.49 3.29 2.43
N PHE A 351 11.05 4.21 3.21
CA PHE A 351 11.52 3.97 4.57
C PHE A 351 10.53 4.44 5.66
N GLU A 352 9.24 4.54 5.33
CA GLU A 352 8.20 4.95 6.29
C GLU A 352 8.09 4.00 7.50
N GLN A 353 8.45 2.75 7.33
CA GLN A 353 8.41 1.69 8.34
C GLN A 353 7.04 1.59 9.02
N ARG A 354 5.98 1.63 8.25
CA ARG A 354 4.60 1.47 8.73
C ARG A 354 3.92 0.25 8.12
N GLY A 355 3.02 -0.36 8.91
CA GLY A 355 2.19 -1.47 8.46
C GLY A 355 2.96 -2.76 8.19
N VAL A 356 2.19 -3.79 7.90
CA VAL A 356 2.70 -5.12 7.53
C VAL A 356 2.00 -5.56 6.25
N TRP A 357 2.80 -5.96 5.26
CA TRP A 357 2.27 -6.58 4.05
C TRP A 357 2.37 -8.10 4.21
N CYS A 358 1.30 -8.71 4.71
CA CYS A 358 1.29 -10.10 5.17
C CYS A 358 1.74 -11.13 4.12
N GLU A 359 1.58 -10.81 2.82
CA GLU A 359 2.02 -11.68 1.72
C GLU A 359 3.55 -11.84 1.63
N PHE A 360 4.30 -10.83 2.08
CA PHE A 360 5.76 -10.85 2.10
C PHE A 360 6.32 -11.09 3.49
N ALA A 361 5.61 -10.67 4.53
CA ALA A 361 6.07 -10.71 5.90
C ALA A 361 6.30 -12.14 6.41
N ALA A 362 7.25 -12.26 7.33
CA ALA A 362 7.55 -13.51 8.01
C ALA A 362 6.39 -13.95 8.94
N PRO A 363 6.21 -15.25 9.17
CA PRO A 363 5.18 -15.76 10.08
C PRO A 363 5.22 -15.12 11.47
N GLU A 364 6.40 -14.82 11.99
CA GLU A 364 6.60 -14.16 13.28
C GLU A 364 5.99 -12.74 13.30
N VAL A 365 6.22 -11.98 12.23
CA VAL A 365 5.65 -10.63 12.06
C VAL A 365 4.14 -10.71 11.91
N ASN A 366 3.66 -11.66 11.09
CA ASN A 366 2.24 -11.87 10.87
C ASN A 366 1.53 -12.28 12.16
N ALA A 367 2.13 -13.15 12.99
CA ALA A 367 1.55 -13.58 14.26
C ALA A 367 1.31 -12.39 15.20
N ILE A 368 2.27 -11.47 15.29
CA ILE A 368 2.12 -10.26 16.11
C ILE A 368 1.09 -9.30 15.49
N GLU A 369 1.10 -9.14 14.16
CA GLU A 369 0.16 -8.26 13.47
C GLU A 369 -1.28 -8.74 13.61
N TYR A 370 -1.56 -10.03 13.49
CA TYR A 370 -2.90 -10.58 13.66
C TYR A 370 -3.45 -10.31 15.06
N VAL A 371 -2.62 -10.54 16.07
CA VAL A 371 -2.97 -10.25 17.47
C VAL A 371 -3.19 -8.75 17.67
N ARG A 372 -2.37 -7.88 17.04
CA ARG A 372 -2.53 -6.43 17.10
C ARG A 372 -3.85 -5.96 16.46
N LEU A 373 -4.18 -6.49 15.29
CA LEU A 373 -5.42 -6.15 14.60
C LEU A 373 -6.65 -6.53 15.45
N LEU A 374 -6.62 -7.69 16.11
CA LEU A 374 -7.70 -8.11 17.01
C LEU A 374 -7.77 -7.25 18.30
N ALA A 375 -6.63 -6.81 18.82
CA ALA A 375 -6.59 -5.99 20.03
C ALA A 375 -7.19 -4.58 19.84
N ILE A 376 -7.20 -4.06 18.61
CA ILE A 376 -7.70 -2.69 18.32
C ILE A 376 -9.10 -2.67 17.68
N ASP A 377 -9.69 -3.81 17.40
CA ASP A 377 -10.95 -3.89 16.67
C ASP A 377 -12.15 -3.89 17.62
N ASP A 378 -13.04 -2.91 17.44
CA ASP A 378 -14.21 -2.73 18.31
C ASP A 378 -15.34 -3.75 18.05
N GLU A 379 -15.29 -4.49 16.95
CA GLU A 379 -16.26 -5.55 16.64
C GLU A 379 -15.95 -6.86 17.38
N ILE A 380 -14.75 -6.99 17.95
CA ILE A 380 -14.31 -8.16 18.72
C ILE A 380 -14.83 -8.08 20.16
N PRO A 381 -15.28 -9.21 20.78
CA PRO A 381 -15.64 -9.26 22.19
C PRO A 381 -14.53 -8.70 23.10
N SER A 382 -14.90 -7.88 24.08
CA SER A 382 -13.95 -7.14 24.91
C SER A 382 -12.95 -8.03 25.65
N ASP A 383 -13.37 -9.20 26.12
CA ASP A 383 -12.52 -10.17 26.80
C ASP A 383 -11.44 -10.76 25.88
N VAL A 384 -11.76 -10.95 24.61
CA VAL A 384 -10.81 -11.40 23.57
C VAL A 384 -9.83 -10.27 23.23
N ARG A 385 -10.36 -9.05 23.03
CA ARG A 385 -9.56 -7.86 22.75
C ARG A 385 -8.57 -7.58 23.86
N ASP A 386 -9.04 -7.57 25.11
CA ASP A 386 -8.21 -7.32 26.30
C ASP A 386 -7.10 -8.38 26.45
N LYS A 387 -7.39 -9.65 26.18
CA LYS A 387 -6.40 -10.74 26.15
C LYS A 387 -5.24 -10.43 25.20
N TYR A 388 -5.55 -9.98 23.99
CA TYR A 388 -4.51 -9.67 22.98
C TYR A 388 -3.78 -8.36 23.27
N ALA A 389 -4.46 -7.36 23.82
CA ALA A 389 -3.85 -6.13 24.30
C ALA A 389 -2.83 -6.40 25.43
N ASP A 390 -3.18 -7.27 26.39
CA ASP A 390 -2.27 -7.70 27.46
C ASP A 390 -1.03 -8.43 26.91
N MET A 391 -1.22 -9.30 25.90
CA MET A 391 -0.11 -9.99 25.25
C MET A 391 0.85 -8.98 24.60
N LEU A 392 0.35 -7.99 23.86
CA LEU A 392 1.14 -6.94 23.22
C LEU A 392 1.84 -6.06 24.27
N THR A 393 1.12 -5.66 25.31
CA THR A 393 1.67 -4.83 26.41
C THR A 393 2.84 -5.53 27.11
N SER A 394 2.77 -6.86 27.23
CA SER A 394 3.87 -7.65 27.79
C SER A 394 5.13 -7.66 26.93
N MET A 395 4.99 -7.51 25.60
CA MET A 395 6.09 -7.48 24.64
C MET A 395 6.60 -6.07 24.40
N LEU A 396 5.71 -5.09 24.30
CA LEU A 396 6.01 -3.70 23.97
C LEU A 396 5.09 -2.76 24.76
N PRO A 397 5.47 -2.35 25.99
CA PRO A 397 4.72 -1.35 26.73
C PRO A 397 4.55 -0.06 25.94
N GLY A 398 3.34 0.48 25.86
CA GLY A 398 3.02 1.70 25.08
C GLY A 398 2.81 1.47 23.57
N TRP A 399 2.63 0.23 23.14
CA TRP A 399 2.39 -0.12 21.74
C TRP A 399 1.17 0.59 21.12
N GLU A 400 0.15 0.89 21.92
CA GLU A 400 -1.07 1.58 21.46
C GLU A 400 -0.74 3.01 21.00
N GLU A 401 0.00 3.77 21.80
CA GLU A 401 0.42 5.14 21.44
C GLU A 401 1.32 5.15 20.21
N MET A 402 2.23 4.17 20.12
CA MET A 402 3.11 4.00 18.97
C MET A 402 2.29 3.78 17.70
N GLY A 403 1.32 2.88 17.72
CA GLY A 403 0.48 2.52 16.56
C GLY A 403 -0.56 3.58 16.22
N GLN A 404 -1.31 4.08 17.20
CA GLN A 404 -2.50 4.91 17.00
C GLN A 404 -2.28 6.41 17.21
N GLY A 405 -1.26 6.82 17.97
CA GLY A 405 -0.95 8.23 18.20
C GLY A 405 -0.77 9.00 16.88
N GLU A 406 -1.36 10.19 16.79
CA GLU A 406 -1.31 11.02 15.58
C GLU A 406 -0.08 11.93 15.52
N ASP A 407 0.42 12.36 16.66
CA ASP A 407 1.54 13.28 16.75
C ASP A 407 2.87 12.60 16.47
N TYR A 408 3.80 13.39 15.89
CA TYR A 408 5.16 12.93 15.72
C TYR A 408 5.89 12.94 17.07
N VAL A 409 6.11 11.77 17.59
CA VAL A 409 7.06 11.50 18.67
C VAL A 409 8.14 10.62 18.03
N TRP A 410 9.41 10.96 18.19
CA TRP A 410 10.46 10.17 17.55
C TRP A 410 10.75 8.90 18.36
N PRO A 411 10.18 7.72 17.99
CA PRO A 411 10.57 6.45 18.56
C PRO A 411 11.86 5.98 17.90
N CYS A 412 12.79 5.46 18.70
CA CYS A 412 14.06 4.92 18.18
C CYS A 412 13.84 3.76 17.21
N GLU A 413 12.83 2.93 17.51
CA GLU A 413 12.50 1.70 16.78
C GLU A 413 11.46 1.91 15.63
N GLY A 414 10.99 3.15 15.41
CA GLY A 414 9.96 3.45 14.43
C GLY A 414 8.54 3.21 14.94
N TYR A 415 7.57 3.16 14.01
CA TYR A 415 6.14 3.04 14.31
C TYR A 415 5.55 1.68 13.97
N ASN A 416 6.38 0.72 13.59
CA ASN A 416 5.90 -0.62 13.22
C ASN A 416 5.87 -1.52 14.45
N VAL A 417 4.70 -1.63 15.10
CA VAL A 417 4.50 -2.38 16.34
C VAL A 417 4.99 -3.83 16.23
N PRO A 418 4.61 -4.63 15.20
CA PRO A 418 5.10 -6.01 15.08
C PRO A 418 6.62 -6.12 15.08
N TRP A 419 7.30 -5.24 14.35
CA TRP A 419 8.76 -5.26 14.28
C TRP A 419 9.43 -4.74 15.56
N ALA A 420 8.82 -3.78 16.24
CA ALA A 420 9.31 -3.27 17.52
C ALA A 420 9.20 -4.31 18.65
N CYS A 421 8.29 -5.28 18.53
CA CYS A 421 8.19 -6.41 19.46
C CYS A 421 9.32 -7.44 19.30
N LEU A 422 10.06 -7.43 18.20
CA LEU A 422 11.08 -8.41 17.85
C LEU A 422 12.47 -7.97 18.27
N THR A 423 13.30 -8.92 18.69
CA THR A 423 14.73 -8.67 18.94
C THR A 423 15.48 -8.43 17.61
N ALA A 424 16.68 -7.87 17.68
CA ALA A 424 17.49 -7.61 16.49
C ALA A 424 17.78 -8.88 15.64
N LYS A 425 17.94 -10.04 16.28
CA LYS A 425 18.14 -11.31 15.55
C LYS A 425 16.85 -11.85 14.94
N GLU A 426 15.72 -11.75 15.68
CA GLU A 426 14.40 -12.08 15.13
C GLU A 426 14.08 -11.20 13.91
N GLN A 427 14.37 -9.89 13.98
CA GLN A 427 14.22 -8.97 12.87
C GLN A 427 15.06 -9.39 11.66
N GLU A 428 16.35 -9.77 11.85
CA GLU A 428 17.20 -10.27 10.76
C GLU A 428 16.61 -11.54 10.14
N ALA A 429 16.15 -12.50 10.93
CA ALA A 429 15.52 -13.72 10.44
C ALA A 429 14.24 -13.41 9.63
N CYS A 430 13.47 -12.38 10.01
CA CYS A 430 12.30 -11.91 9.29
C CYS A 430 12.66 -11.19 7.98
N GLU A 431 13.72 -10.39 7.96
CA GLU A 431 14.25 -9.77 6.73
C GLU A 431 14.72 -10.82 5.72
N VAL A 432 15.40 -11.87 6.20
CA VAL A 432 15.81 -13.01 5.36
C VAL A 432 14.60 -13.71 4.74
N TYR A 433 13.52 -13.90 5.51
CA TYR A 433 12.29 -14.48 4.98
C TYR A 433 11.71 -13.62 3.86
N MET A 434 11.58 -12.31 4.09
CA MET A 434 11.06 -11.39 3.07
C MET A 434 11.96 -11.34 1.84
N LEU A 435 13.31 -11.34 2.04
CA LEU A 435 14.25 -11.42 0.94
C LEU A 435 14.02 -12.71 0.14
N GLY A 436 13.84 -13.86 0.79
CA GLY A 436 13.52 -15.11 0.11
C GLY A 436 12.26 -15.04 -0.76
N ARG A 437 11.21 -14.36 -0.27
CA ARG A 437 9.97 -14.11 -1.03
C ARG A 437 10.21 -13.23 -2.24
N VAL A 438 10.99 -12.16 -2.08
CA VAL A 438 11.37 -11.25 -3.17
C VAL A 438 12.28 -11.94 -4.19
N LEU A 439 13.25 -12.75 -3.75
CA LEU A 439 14.09 -13.56 -4.63
C LEU A 439 13.25 -14.50 -5.50
N TRP A 440 12.25 -15.17 -4.90
CA TRP A 440 11.32 -15.99 -5.66
C TRP A 440 10.60 -15.18 -6.74
N CYS A 441 10.07 -13.99 -6.38
CA CYS A 441 9.41 -13.10 -7.34
C CYS A 441 10.35 -12.71 -8.49
N ILE A 442 11.61 -12.37 -8.20
CA ILE A 442 12.61 -12.00 -9.21
C ILE A 442 12.90 -13.18 -10.14
N PHE A 443 13.19 -14.38 -9.61
CA PHE A 443 13.56 -15.53 -10.42
C PHE A 443 12.37 -16.09 -11.22
N GLU A 444 11.17 -16.15 -10.64
CA GLU A 444 9.95 -16.59 -11.33
C GLU A 444 9.28 -15.49 -12.16
N SER A 445 9.73 -14.23 -12.05
CA SER A 445 9.19 -13.08 -12.76
C SER A 445 7.73 -12.75 -12.42
N ASN A 446 7.38 -12.92 -11.16
CA ASN A 446 6.08 -12.57 -10.60
C ASN A 446 6.13 -11.26 -9.80
N SER A 447 5.04 -10.51 -9.77
CA SER A 447 4.90 -9.28 -8.99
C SER A 447 4.71 -9.53 -7.49
N ALA A 448 4.18 -10.71 -7.12
CA ALA A 448 3.91 -11.11 -5.75
C ALA A 448 4.10 -12.63 -5.59
N PRO A 449 4.40 -13.12 -4.36
CA PRO A 449 4.68 -14.54 -4.14
C PRO A 449 3.46 -15.43 -4.28
N GLN A 450 2.27 -14.88 -4.14
CA GLN A 450 1.01 -15.60 -4.32
C GLN A 450 -0.08 -14.65 -4.79
N ARG A 451 -1.15 -15.16 -5.38
CA ARG A 451 -2.34 -14.36 -5.61
C ARG A 451 -2.93 -13.97 -4.27
N ALA A 452 -3.12 -12.69 -4.05
CA ALA A 452 -3.96 -12.28 -2.93
C ALA A 452 -5.40 -12.76 -3.16
N ALA A 453 -6.08 -13.17 -2.11
CA ALA A 453 -7.48 -13.65 -2.20
C ALA A 453 -8.41 -12.65 -2.90
N VAL A 454 -8.07 -11.36 -2.85
CA VAL A 454 -8.89 -10.26 -3.36
C VAL A 454 -8.30 -9.58 -4.59
N TRP A 455 -6.98 -9.44 -4.67
CA TRP A 455 -6.33 -8.68 -5.74
C TRP A 455 -6.18 -9.49 -7.02
N LEU A 456 -6.38 -8.85 -8.16
CA LEU A 456 -6.10 -9.47 -9.45
C LEU A 456 -4.60 -9.51 -9.70
N SER A 457 -4.13 -10.64 -10.23
CA SER A 457 -2.76 -10.76 -10.78
C SER A 457 -2.60 -9.88 -12.01
N TYR A 458 -1.37 -9.46 -12.30
CA TYR A 458 -1.07 -8.78 -13.55
C TYR A 458 -1.32 -9.70 -14.75
N ARG A 459 -1.75 -9.11 -15.87
CA ARG A 459 -2.07 -9.84 -17.11
C ARG A 459 -0.91 -10.69 -17.64
N TRP A 460 0.31 -10.29 -17.34
CA TRP A 460 1.54 -10.89 -17.89
C TRP A 460 2.23 -11.87 -16.94
N GLU A 461 1.66 -12.12 -15.79
CA GLU A 461 2.27 -12.98 -14.78
C GLU A 461 2.15 -14.45 -15.14
N PRO A 462 3.21 -15.24 -14.90
CA PRO A 462 3.11 -16.69 -14.89
C PRO A 462 2.07 -17.17 -13.87
N LEU A 463 1.38 -18.26 -14.19
CA LEU A 463 0.38 -18.87 -13.29
C LEU A 463 1.01 -19.72 -12.17
N VAL A 464 2.28 -19.47 -11.83
CA VAL A 464 2.96 -20.12 -10.72
C VAL A 464 2.79 -19.31 -9.45
N GLU A 465 2.51 -20.00 -8.34
CA GLU A 465 2.43 -19.41 -7.01
C GLU A 465 3.50 -20.00 -6.10
N PHE A 466 4.03 -19.18 -5.21
CA PHE A 466 4.99 -19.65 -4.22
C PHE A 466 4.40 -20.80 -3.36
N PRO A 467 5.14 -21.89 -3.08
CA PRO A 467 6.55 -22.14 -3.35
C PRO A 467 6.82 -22.92 -4.67
N GLY A 468 5.94 -22.85 -5.65
CA GLY A 468 6.17 -23.51 -6.94
C GLY A 468 7.31 -22.86 -7.72
N TYR A 469 8.05 -23.65 -8.50
CA TYR A 469 9.14 -23.19 -9.34
C TYR A 469 8.94 -23.64 -10.78
N THR A 470 9.19 -22.76 -11.74
CA THR A 470 9.12 -23.04 -13.18
C THR A 470 10.42 -22.73 -13.91
N CYS A 471 11.09 -21.63 -13.55
CA CYS A 471 12.31 -21.19 -14.22
C CYS A 471 13.48 -20.87 -13.27
N THR A 472 13.27 -20.95 -11.96
CA THR A 472 14.33 -20.72 -10.97
C THR A 472 15.40 -21.82 -11.00
N PRO A 473 16.70 -21.48 -11.08
CA PRO A 473 17.78 -22.47 -11.01
C PRO A 473 17.76 -23.28 -9.70
N PRO A 474 18.11 -24.60 -9.71
CA PRO A 474 18.04 -25.44 -8.51
C PRO A 474 18.78 -24.92 -7.29
N ALA A 475 19.97 -24.33 -7.47
CA ALA A 475 20.73 -23.74 -6.37
C ALA A 475 20.00 -22.53 -5.74
N MET A 476 19.23 -21.80 -6.54
CA MET A 476 18.42 -20.67 -6.05
C MET A 476 17.12 -21.16 -5.40
N GLN A 477 16.53 -22.26 -5.88
CA GLN A 477 15.40 -22.90 -5.20
C GLN A 477 15.79 -23.31 -3.77
N ASP A 478 16.93 -23.98 -3.59
CA ASP A 478 17.45 -24.37 -2.27
C ASP A 478 17.68 -23.14 -1.37
N LEU A 479 18.26 -22.05 -1.90
CA LEU A 479 18.47 -20.84 -1.14
C LEU A 479 17.14 -20.20 -0.70
N ILE A 480 16.19 -20.05 -1.62
CA ILE A 480 14.87 -19.49 -1.35
C ILE A 480 14.13 -20.35 -0.31
N ASP A 481 14.17 -21.68 -0.43
CA ASP A 481 13.55 -22.59 0.51
C ASP A 481 14.14 -22.46 1.93
N ARG A 482 15.45 -22.30 2.04
CA ARG A 482 16.11 -22.05 3.34
C ARG A 482 15.74 -20.69 3.92
N CYS A 483 15.70 -19.65 3.10
CA CYS A 483 15.28 -18.31 3.54
C CYS A 483 13.84 -18.28 4.04
N THR A 484 12.96 -19.07 3.41
CA THR A 484 11.51 -19.03 3.68
C THR A 484 11.02 -20.19 4.55
N ARG A 485 11.90 -20.77 5.38
CA ARG A 485 11.48 -21.77 6.39
C ARG A 485 10.41 -21.19 7.32
N GLY A 486 9.46 -22.01 7.71
CA GLY A 486 8.30 -21.59 8.52
C GLY A 486 7.13 -21.03 7.68
N ARG A 487 7.24 -21.06 6.33
CA ARG A 487 6.16 -20.61 5.44
C ARG A 487 4.88 -21.41 5.63
N GLN A 488 3.76 -20.73 5.58
CA GLN A 488 2.42 -21.31 5.64
C GLN A 488 1.68 -21.09 4.32
N ALA A 489 0.59 -21.86 4.12
CA ALA A 489 -0.26 -21.71 2.95
C ALA A 489 -1.18 -20.49 3.14
N GLY A 490 -1.09 -19.51 2.25
CA GLY A 490 -1.92 -18.31 2.31
C GLY A 490 -3.40 -18.59 1.99
N LEU A 491 -4.27 -17.68 2.44
CA LEU A 491 -5.72 -17.72 2.20
C LEU A 491 -6.08 -17.80 0.71
N SER A 492 -5.25 -17.23 -0.16
CA SER A 492 -5.41 -17.28 -1.63
C SER A 492 -5.39 -18.70 -2.21
N ARG A 493 -4.92 -19.71 -1.46
CA ARG A 493 -5.04 -21.11 -1.87
C ARG A 493 -6.43 -21.69 -1.70
N LEU A 494 -7.26 -21.02 -0.91
CA LEU A 494 -8.62 -21.46 -0.58
C LEU A 494 -9.67 -20.57 -1.23
N ILE A 495 -9.44 -19.25 -1.22
CA ILE A 495 -10.36 -18.24 -1.73
C ILE A 495 -9.63 -17.41 -2.79
N VAL A 496 -10.31 -17.19 -3.91
CA VAL A 496 -9.79 -16.37 -5.01
C VAL A 496 -10.86 -15.42 -5.52
N ARG A 497 -10.41 -14.37 -6.16
CA ARG A 497 -11.29 -13.45 -6.85
C ARG A 497 -11.58 -13.93 -8.27
N ARG A 498 -12.86 -13.93 -8.65
CA ARG A 498 -13.32 -14.12 -10.02
C ARG A 498 -14.21 -12.93 -10.42
N ARG A 499 -13.71 -12.04 -11.26
CA ARG A 499 -14.36 -10.78 -11.65
C ARG A 499 -14.75 -9.94 -10.41
N ASP A 500 -16.05 -9.81 -10.16
CA ASP A 500 -16.70 -9.05 -9.09
C ASP A 500 -17.07 -9.92 -7.86
N LYS A 501 -16.57 -11.16 -7.80
CA LYS A 501 -16.92 -12.10 -6.71
C LYS A 501 -15.69 -12.75 -6.10
N LEU A 502 -15.78 -13.03 -4.81
CA LEU A 502 -14.93 -13.99 -4.13
C LEU A 502 -15.56 -15.38 -4.24
N VAL A 503 -14.77 -16.36 -4.61
CA VAL A 503 -15.18 -17.75 -4.78
C VAL A 503 -14.15 -18.68 -4.15
N LEU A 504 -14.60 -19.86 -3.73
CA LEU A 504 -13.66 -20.92 -3.33
C LEU A 504 -12.82 -21.34 -4.54
N ARG A 505 -11.54 -21.58 -4.35
CA ARG A 505 -10.62 -21.93 -5.45
C ARG A 505 -11.04 -23.20 -6.20
N GLU A 506 -11.60 -24.16 -5.54
CA GLU A 506 -12.15 -25.39 -6.17
C GLU A 506 -13.27 -25.08 -7.18
N PHE A 507 -13.98 -23.97 -7.00
CA PHE A 507 -15.04 -23.48 -7.90
C PHE A 507 -14.60 -22.29 -8.77
N GLU A 508 -13.30 -22.04 -8.90
CA GLU A 508 -12.77 -20.88 -9.66
C GLU A 508 -13.30 -20.87 -11.11
N HIS A 509 -13.47 -22.03 -11.72
CA HIS A 509 -13.91 -22.17 -13.11
C HIS A 509 -15.45 -22.16 -13.27
N THR A 510 -16.20 -22.69 -12.32
CA THR A 510 -17.67 -22.76 -12.37
C THR A 510 -18.33 -21.52 -11.76
N GLY A 511 -17.73 -20.94 -10.71
CA GLY A 511 -18.26 -19.80 -9.98
C GLY A 511 -19.46 -20.14 -9.09
N GLU A 512 -19.67 -21.40 -8.75
CA GLU A 512 -20.83 -21.91 -8.02
C GLU A 512 -20.72 -21.81 -6.50
N SER A 513 -19.61 -21.30 -5.95
CA SER A 513 -19.45 -21.18 -4.50
C SER A 513 -20.46 -20.19 -3.89
N THR A 514 -21.04 -20.57 -2.76
CA THR A 514 -21.95 -19.71 -2.01
C THR A 514 -21.17 -18.67 -1.19
N ALA A 515 -21.79 -17.54 -0.90
CA ALA A 515 -21.20 -16.53 0.00
C ALA A 515 -20.88 -17.13 1.38
N GLN A 516 -21.81 -17.93 1.92
CA GLN A 516 -21.61 -18.62 3.19
C GLN A 516 -20.42 -19.60 3.16
N GLY A 517 -20.20 -20.31 2.03
CA GLY A 517 -19.04 -21.20 1.88
C GLY A 517 -17.73 -20.44 1.94
N VAL A 518 -17.65 -19.27 1.27
CA VAL A 518 -16.46 -18.40 1.30
C VAL A 518 -16.20 -17.89 2.73
N GLN A 519 -17.22 -17.46 3.43
CA GLN A 519 -17.13 -16.95 4.80
C GLN A 519 -16.70 -18.03 5.80
N THR A 520 -17.32 -19.21 5.73
CA THR A 520 -16.94 -20.35 6.58
C THR A 520 -15.48 -20.72 6.36
N MET A 521 -15.02 -20.78 5.10
CA MET A 521 -13.63 -21.09 4.77
C MET A 521 -12.68 -20.02 5.32
N ALA A 522 -13.04 -18.74 5.20
CA ALA A 522 -12.23 -17.64 5.75
C ALA A 522 -12.13 -17.72 7.27
N ARG A 523 -13.27 -17.93 7.94
CA ARG A 523 -13.34 -18.09 9.40
C ARG A 523 -12.47 -19.23 9.90
N ASP A 524 -12.59 -20.39 9.29
CA ASP A 524 -11.84 -21.58 9.72
C ASP A 524 -10.34 -21.43 9.50
N TRP A 525 -9.95 -20.79 8.38
CA TRP A 525 -8.55 -20.46 8.10
C TRP A 525 -8.01 -19.49 9.13
N TRP A 526 -8.71 -18.38 9.40
CA TRP A 526 -8.28 -17.38 10.37
C TRP A 526 -8.24 -17.93 11.80
N ALA A 527 -9.22 -18.74 12.21
CA ALA A 527 -9.20 -19.39 13.51
C ALA A 527 -7.94 -20.25 13.72
N LYS A 528 -7.51 -20.97 12.67
CA LYS A 528 -6.27 -21.72 12.67
C LYS A 528 -5.05 -20.83 12.77
N GLU A 529 -4.95 -19.79 11.92
CA GLU A 529 -3.81 -18.85 11.91
C GLU A 529 -3.62 -18.15 13.26
N ILE A 530 -4.74 -17.74 13.89
CA ILE A 530 -4.72 -17.10 15.21
C ILE A 530 -4.24 -18.09 16.29
N ALA A 531 -4.74 -19.32 16.27
CA ALA A 531 -4.33 -20.35 17.23
C ALA A 531 -2.82 -20.69 17.12
N GLU A 532 -2.30 -20.79 15.89
CA GLU A 532 -0.87 -20.99 15.63
C GLU A 532 -0.05 -19.78 16.10
N SER A 533 -0.54 -18.58 15.82
CA SER A 533 0.08 -17.32 16.30
C SER A 533 0.17 -17.24 17.82
N GLU A 534 -0.93 -17.55 18.52
CA GLU A 534 -0.93 -17.61 19.98
C GLU A 534 0.06 -18.65 20.53
N THR A 535 0.14 -19.80 19.89
CA THR A 535 1.06 -20.87 20.30
C THR A 535 2.50 -20.39 20.21
N TRP A 536 2.89 -19.82 19.08
CA TRP A 536 4.23 -19.27 18.88
C TRP A 536 4.54 -18.14 19.87
N LEU A 537 3.60 -17.22 20.12
CA LEU A 537 3.78 -16.12 21.08
C LEU A 537 3.97 -16.61 22.51
N LYS A 538 3.25 -17.66 22.91
CA LYS A 538 3.41 -18.29 24.23
C LYS A 538 4.76 -18.98 24.37
N GLU A 539 5.16 -19.79 23.38
CA GLU A 539 6.48 -20.46 23.36
C GLU A 539 7.61 -19.45 23.44
N ARG A 540 7.49 -18.33 22.66
CA ARG A 540 8.45 -17.22 22.71
C ARG A 540 8.55 -16.61 24.10
N ALA A 541 7.42 -16.24 24.69
CA ALA A 541 7.39 -15.62 26.03
C ALA A 541 7.99 -16.52 27.11
N GLU A 542 7.69 -17.82 27.05
CA GLU A 542 8.25 -18.80 27.98
C GLU A 542 9.75 -19.03 27.75
N GLY A 543 10.19 -19.14 26.50
CA GLY A 543 11.60 -19.29 26.16
C GLY A 543 12.44 -18.08 26.58
N LEU A 544 11.92 -16.87 26.35
CA LEU A 544 12.57 -15.64 26.82
C LEU A 544 12.69 -15.59 28.36
N LYS A 545 11.66 -16.01 29.10
CA LYS A 545 11.70 -16.11 30.55
C LYS A 545 12.73 -17.13 31.05
N ARG A 546 12.87 -18.24 30.36
CA ARG A 546 13.87 -19.28 30.69
C ARG A 546 15.28 -18.93 30.23
N GLY A 547 15.41 -17.98 29.28
CA GLY A 547 16.70 -17.60 28.67
C GLY A 547 17.21 -18.62 27.64
N ASP A 548 16.35 -19.48 27.13
CA ASP A 548 16.67 -20.52 26.12
C ASP A 548 15.97 -20.31 24.76
N TRP A 549 15.37 -19.13 24.56
CA TRP A 549 14.69 -18.81 23.32
C TRP A 549 15.67 -18.75 22.14
N ASN A 550 15.39 -19.54 21.08
CA ASN A 550 16.11 -19.42 19.81
C ASN A 550 15.53 -18.29 18.98
N GLU A 551 16.19 -17.13 18.93
CA GLU A 551 15.75 -15.96 18.18
C GLU A 551 15.69 -16.18 16.66
N ASN A 552 16.35 -17.22 16.13
CA ASN A 552 16.17 -17.71 14.75
C ASN A 552 15.37 -19.02 14.79
N TYR A 553 14.11 -18.93 15.21
CA TYR A 553 13.23 -20.08 15.49
C TYR A 553 13.15 -21.09 14.33
N TYR A 554 13.12 -20.60 13.10
CA TYR A 554 13.03 -21.44 11.90
C TYR A 554 14.39 -21.79 11.28
N ASP A 555 15.49 -21.50 11.91
CA ASP A 555 16.86 -21.80 11.44
C ASP A 555 17.08 -21.35 9.98
N ARG A 556 16.85 -20.07 9.73
CA ARG A 556 17.11 -19.41 8.45
C ARG A 556 18.58 -18.99 8.36
N PRO A 557 19.17 -18.85 7.14
CA PRO A 557 20.50 -18.26 7.00
C PRO A 557 20.51 -16.79 7.47
N SER A 558 21.68 -16.24 7.78
CA SER A 558 21.86 -14.81 7.98
C SER A 558 21.82 -14.05 6.63
N LEU A 559 21.58 -12.74 6.66
CA LEU A 559 21.65 -11.88 5.45
C LEU A 559 23.01 -11.99 4.76
N ARG A 560 24.09 -12.11 5.54
CA ARG A 560 25.45 -12.27 5.00
C ARG A 560 25.62 -13.59 4.25
N GLU A 561 25.16 -14.70 4.81
CA GLU A 561 25.18 -16.01 4.16
C GLU A 561 24.34 -16.03 2.87
N VAL A 562 23.17 -15.36 2.86
CA VAL A 562 22.37 -15.20 1.64
C VAL A 562 23.14 -14.44 0.56
N ARG A 563 23.78 -13.31 0.90
CA ARG A 563 24.59 -12.54 -0.03
C ARG A 563 25.75 -13.36 -0.60
N GLU A 564 26.48 -14.06 0.27
CA GLU A 564 27.61 -14.92 -0.13
C GLU A 564 27.16 -16.05 -1.07
N ALA A 565 26.02 -16.67 -0.81
CA ALA A 565 25.44 -17.70 -1.68
C ALA A 565 25.07 -17.14 -3.07
N LEU A 566 24.47 -15.96 -3.14
CA LEU A 566 24.15 -15.27 -4.39
C LEU A 566 25.41 -14.88 -5.18
N GLU A 567 26.42 -14.35 -4.51
CA GLU A 567 27.71 -14.01 -5.14
C GLU A 567 28.43 -15.25 -5.65
N LYS A 568 28.40 -16.35 -4.91
CA LYS A 568 28.96 -17.63 -5.34
C LYS A 568 28.25 -18.12 -6.59
N PHE A 569 26.92 -18.16 -6.60
CA PHE A 569 26.12 -18.53 -7.76
C PHE A 569 26.45 -17.69 -8.99
N ARG A 570 26.57 -16.36 -8.83
CA ARG A 570 26.95 -15.44 -9.90
C ARG A 570 28.31 -15.79 -10.52
N LYS A 571 29.30 -16.10 -9.67
CA LYS A 571 30.66 -16.46 -10.13
C LYS A 571 30.70 -17.81 -10.83
N GLU A 572 30.06 -18.84 -10.27
CA GLU A 572 30.03 -20.19 -10.82
C GLU A 572 29.35 -20.29 -12.19
N ASN A 573 28.39 -19.40 -12.46
CA ASN A 573 27.65 -19.36 -13.72
C ASN A 573 28.16 -18.27 -14.69
N ASN A 574 29.28 -17.59 -14.39
CA ASN A 574 29.84 -16.50 -15.20
C ASN A 574 28.83 -15.40 -15.54
N LEU A 575 27.96 -15.05 -14.59
CA LEU A 575 26.94 -14.01 -14.73
C LEU A 575 27.53 -12.63 -14.32
N CYS A 576 28.36 -12.08 -15.19
CA CYS A 576 29.01 -10.77 -14.98
C CYS A 576 28.29 -9.64 -15.69
#